data_d24e77c91e420e04e137d320b2ce6e14
#
_entry.id   d24e77c91e420e04e137d320b2ce6e14
#
_cell.length_a   1.000
_cell.length_b   1.000
_cell.length_c   1.000
_cell.angle_alpha   90.00
_cell.angle_beta   90.00
_cell.angle_gamma   90.00
#
_symmetry.space_group_name_H-M   'P 1'
#
loop_
_entity.id
_entity.type
_entity.pdbx_description
1 polymer ?
#
loop_
_entity_poly.entity_id
_entity_poly.type
_entity_poly.pdbx_seq_one_letter_code
_entity_poly.pdbx_strand_id
1 'polypeptide(L)'
;MDVIRDTSSPYPQMLPSAAHFADCVGQLGITPEDVVVVYDTFEVGFYSAPRVAWMFRLFGHARVYVLNNFRLYVGDGYPVAQGEMPTPEPSEYPVRDVDERKTVSFEELRELVQRGAEDVQILDARVPGRFTGADEEANPALSSGHMPKSINIPLASMLDTESQSMLPAIQLKGMFAAAGVDTSKTKILTCNSGVTAAALDMALSESQYDRSTRRIYDGSWSEWAQRAGPSNGLIESD
;
A
#
# COMPACT_ATOMS: atom_id res chain seq x y z
N MET A 1 12.83 2.85 -1.09
CA MET A 1 11.87 3.29 -0.06
C MET A 1 12.56 3.80 1.21
N ASP A 2 13.68 3.29 1.61
CA ASP A 2 14.31 3.63 2.90
C ASP A 2 14.74 5.09 3.06
N VAL A 3 14.98 5.78 1.96
CA VAL A 3 15.37 7.21 1.98
C VAL A 3 14.17 8.13 1.99
N ILE A 4 13.12 7.80 1.22
CA ILE A 4 11.97 8.69 1.00
C ILE A 4 10.90 8.63 2.10
N ARG A 5 10.93 7.63 2.98
CA ARG A 5 9.99 7.49 4.11
C ARG A 5 10.28 8.48 5.23
N ASP A 6 9.33 8.67 6.12
CA ASP A 6 9.60 9.35 7.41
C ASP A 6 10.51 8.47 8.26
N THR A 7 11.77 8.88 8.40
CA THR A 7 12.78 8.18 9.21
C THR A 7 12.70 8.52 10.70
N SER A 8 11.91 9.53 11.09
CA SER A 8 11.69 9.93 12.49
C SER A 8 10.54 9.16 13.14
N SER A 9 9.67 8.55 12.36
CA SER A 9 8.55 7.76 12.86
C SER A 9 9.01 6.46 13.53
N PRO A 10 8.40 6.08 14.67
CA PRO A 10 8.63 4.75 15.28
C PRO A 10 8.02 3.61 14.45
N TYR A 11 7.14 3.93 13.49
CA TYR A 11 6.50 2.94 12.62
C TYR A 11 7.22 2.84 11.28
N PRO A 12 7.30 1.63 10.69
CA PRO A 12 7.99 1.45 9.42
C PRO A 12 7.21 2.05 8.25
N GLN A 13 7.94 2.55 7.26
CA GLN A 13 7.41 2.97 5.95
C GLN A 13 6.34 4.08 5.97
N MET A 14 6.32 4.89 7.03
CA MET A 14 5.40 6.04 7.11
C MET A 14 5.66 7.06 6.02
N LEU A 15 4.60 7.76 5.63
CA LEU A 15 4.67 8.85 4.68
C LEU A 15 5.63 9.95 5.14
N PRO A 16 6.47 10.45 4.25
CA PRO A 16 7.36 11.59 4.56
C PRO A 16 6.56 12.88 4.66
N SER A 17 7.20 13.92 5.21
CA SER A 17 6.70 15.28 5.03
C SER A 17 6.75 15.67 3.54
N ALA A 18 5.90 16.62 3.14
CA ALA A 18 5.87 17.13 1.77
C ALA A 18 7.24 17.70 1.33
N ALA A 19 7.94 18.38 2.22
CA ALA A 19 9.27 18.92 1.94
C ALA A 19 10.30 17.81 1.72
N HIS A 20 10.30 16.75 2.57
CA HIS A 20 11.22 15.63 2.42
C HIS A 20 10.94 14.82 1.14
N PHE A 21 9.67 14.62 0.79
CA PHE A 21 9.28 13.99 -0.47
C PHE A 21 9.83 14.78 -1.67
N ALA A 22 9.58 16.10 -1.69
CA ALA A 22 10.01 16.97 -2.78
C ALA A 22 11.55 16.99 -2.93
N ASP A 23 12.28 17.05 -1.82
CA ASP A 23 13.75 16.98 -1.83
C ASP A 23 14.24 15.65 -2.42
N CYS A 24 13.74 14.51 -1.92
CA CYS A 24 14.13 13.18 -2.40
C CYS A 24 13.85 13.01 -3.90
N VAL A 25 12.69 13.47 -4.37
CA VAL A 25 12.30 13.36 -5.78
C VAL A 25 13.14 14.29 -6.66
N GLY A 26 13.41 15.50 -6.18
CA GLY A 26 14.31 16.46 -6.84
C GLY A 26 15.73 15.94 -6.99
N GLN A 27 16.28 15.26 -5.96
CA GLN A 27 17.61 14.63 -6.04
C GLN A 27 17.69 13.51 -7.08
N LEU A 28 16.55 12.90 -7.45
CA LEU A 28 16.47 11.93 -8.54
C LEU A 28 16.34 12.59 -9.93
N GLY A 29 16.38 13.93 -10.01
CA GLY A 29 16.24 14.68 -11.25
C GLY A 29 14.83 14.65 -11.84
N ILE A 30 13.82 14.24 -11.07
CA ILE A 30 12.44 14.11 -11.53
C ILE A 30 11.76 15.48 -11.44
N THR A 31 11.05 15.86 -12.50
CA THR A 31 10.21 17.06 -12.58
C THR A 31 8.72 16.71 -12.60
N PRO A 32 7.80 17.64 -12.31
CA PRO A 32 6.35 17.37 -12.37
C PRO A 32 5.83 16.93 -13.74
N GLU A 33 6.57 17.25 -14.80
CA GLU A 33 6.23 16.96 -16.20
C GLU A 33 6.69 15.57 -16.65
N ASP A 34 7.49 14.90 -15.86
CA ASP A 34 8.01 13.57 -16.20
C ASP A 34 6.94 12.49 -16.14
N VAL A 35 7.16 11.43 -16.88
CA VAL A 35 6.46 10.16 -16.73
C VAL A 35 7.27 9.26 -15.83
N VAL A 36 6.75 8.99 -14.63
CA VAL A 36 7.40 8.11 -13.67
C VAL A 36 6.88 6.69 -13.86
N VAL A 37 7.77 5.76 -14.12
CA VAL A 37 7.46 4.32 -14.14
C VAL A 37 8.17 3.66 -12.96
N VAL A 38 7.40 3.09 -12.04
CA VAL A 38 7.92 2.43 -10.85
C VAL A 38 7.84 0.92 -11.02
N TYR A 39 8.86 0.21 -10.58
CA TYR A 39 8.87 -1.25 -10.58
C TYR A 39 9.70 -1.80 -9.43
N ASP A 40 9.40 -3.04 -9.05
CA ASP A 40 10.20 -3.79 -8.09
C ASP A 40 11.34 -4.54 -8.80
N THR A 41 12.34 -4.98 -8.03
CA THR A 41 13.47 -5.73 -8.59
C THR A 41 13.02 -7.07 -9.18
N PHE A 42 13.90 -7.68 -9.98
CA PHE A 42 13.64 -8.97 -10.61
C PHE A 42 13.31 -10.06 -9.56
N GLU A 43 13.96 -10.03 -8.41
CA GLU A 43 13.78 -11.01 -7.33
C GLU A 43 12.46 -10.82 -6.58
N VAL A 44 12.06 -9.57 -6.37
CA VAL A 44 10.85 -9.22 -5.61
C VAL A 44 9.58 -9.39 -6.43
N GLY A 45 9.62 -9.02 -7.71
CA GLY A 45 8.49 -9.14 -8.62
C GLY A 45 7.47 -8.01 -8.50
N PHE A 46 6.50 -8.11 -7.60
CA PHE A 46 5.45 -7.10 -7.41
C PHE A 46 5.13 -6.95 -5.92
N TYR A 47 5.61 -5.88 -5.28
CA TYR A 47 5.45 -5.68 -3.84
C TYR A 47 5.42 -4.21 -3.41
N SER A 48 6.53 -3.47 -3.63
CA SER A 48 6.72 -2.10 -3.13
C SER A 48 6.38 -1.02 -4.17
N ALA A 49 6.47 -1.34 -5.45
CA ALA A 49 6.21 -0.39 -6.53
C ALA A 49 4.82 0.29 -6.44
N PRO A 50 3.73 -0.42 -6.10
CA PRO A 50 2.43 0.22 -5.87
C PRO A 50 2.45 1.27 -4.76
N ARG A 51 3.21 1.05 -3.69
CA ARG A 51 3.34 2.00 -2.58
C ARG A 51 4.04 3.29 -3.04
N VAL A 52 5.12 3.16 -3.78
CA VAL A 52 5.85 4.30 -4.31
C VAL A 52 4.97 5.08 -5.30
N ALA A 53 4.29 4.40 -6.21
CA ALA A 53 3.38 5.03 -7.16
C ALA A 53 2.20 5.74 -6.47
N TRP A 54 1.62 5.12 -5.42
CA TRP A 54 0.58 5.73 -4.61
C TRP A 54 1.08 7.00 -3.92
N MET A 55 2.28 6.98 -3.37
CA MET A 55 2.90 8.14 -2.72
C MET A 55 3.12 9.29 -3.71
N PHE A 56 3.65 9.04 -4.90
CA PHE A 56 3.75 10.05 -5.95
C PHE A 56 2.40 10.70 -6.28
N ARG A 57 1.35 9.88 -6.44
CA ARG A 57 -0.01 10.38 -6.70
C ARG A 57 -0.58 11.18 -5.53
N LEU A 58 -0.27 10.77 -4.30
CA LEU A 58 -0.70 11.44 -3.08
C LEU A 58 -0.11 12.85 -2.98
N PHE A 59 1.15 13.02 -3.39
CA PHE A 59 1.83 14.32 -3.50
C PHE A 59 1.59 15.03 -4.84
N GLY A 60 0.59 14.58 -5.61
CA GLY A 60 0.08 15.29 -6.79
C GLY A 60 0.91 15.15 -8.07
N HIS A 61 1.77 14.13 -8.19
CA HIS A 61 2.41 13.79 -9.46
C HIS A 61 1.40 13.11 -10.39
N ALA A 62 1.19 13.70 -11.59
CA ALA A 62 0.06 13.31 -12.43
C ALA A 62 0.30 12.01 -13.22
N ARG A 63 1.55 11.77 -13.68
CA ARG A 63 1.88 10.69 -14.63
C ARG A 63 2.74 9.63 -13.99
N VAL A 64 2.11 8.75 -13.18
CA VAL A 64 2.80 7.65 -12.48
C VAL A 64 2.20 6.33 -12.88
N TYR A 65 3.04 5.41 -13.31
CA TYR A 65 2.68 4.06 -13.72
C TYR A 65 3.49 3.03 -12.95
N VAL A 66 2.93 1.83 -12.80
CA VAL A 66 3.64 0.69 -12.23
C VAL A 66 3.84 -0.33 -13.35
N LEU A 67 5.07 -0.73 -13.57
CA LEU A 67 5.37 -1.86 -14.43
C LEU A 67 4.96 -3.14 -13.69
N ASN A 68 3.99 -3.84 -14.26
CA ASN A 68 3.43 -5.04 -13.66
C ASN A 68 4.36 -6.25 -13.85
N ASN A 69 5.43 -6.24 -13.10
CA ASN A 69 6.49 -7.23 -13.00
C ASN A 69 7.64 -7.06 -14.01
N PHE A 70 8.80 -6.71 -13.46
CA PHE A 70 10.04 -6.54 -14.24
C PHE A 70 10.54 -7.87 -14.86
N ARG A 71 10.23 -9.03 -14.25
CA ARG A 71 10.56 -10.34 -14.84
C ARG A 71 9.91 -10.56 -16.20
N LEU A 72 8.64 -10.15 -16.35
CA LEU A 72 7.93 -10.25 -17.62
C LEU A 72 8.55 -9.32 -18.66
N TYR A 73 8.89 -8.08 -18.27
CA TYR A 73 9.58 -7.13 -19.15
C TYR A 73 10.88 -7.72 -19.71
N VAL A 74 11.69 -8.35 -18.85
CA VAL A 74 12.94 -9.00 -19.26
C VAL A 74 12.66 -10.25 -20.10
N GLY A 75 11.69 -11.07 -19.70
CA GLY A 75 11.29 -12.29 -20.38
C GLY A 75 10.78 -12.05 -21.81
N ASP A 76 10.09 -10.93 -22.02
CA ASP A 76 9.61 -10.49 -23.33
C ASP A 76 10.73 -9.90 -24.23
N GLY A 77 11.95 -9.85 -23.72
CA GLY A 77 13.13 -9.39 -24.49
C GLY A 77 13.26 -7.88 -24.61
N TYR A 78 12.60 -7.10 -23.76
CA TYR A 78 12.78 -5.65 -23.75
C TYR A 78 14.18 -5.26 -23.26
N PRO A 79 14.75 -4.15 -23.74
CA PRO A 79 16.12 -3.77 -23.44
C PRO A 79 16.31 -3.43 -21.96
N VAL A 80 17.39 -3.95 -21.37
CA VAL A 80 17.83 -3.68 -20.00
C VAL A 80 19.24 -3.12 -20.02
N ALA A 81 19.48 -2.05 -19.28
CA ALA A 81 20.83 -1.57 -19.02
C ALA A 81 21.41 -2.31 -17.81
N GLN A 82 22.74 -2.50 -17.83
CA GLN A 82 23.51 -3.07 -16.73
C GLN A 82 24.69 -2.15 -16.38
N GLY A 83 25.12 -2.21 -15.14
CA GLY A 83 26.22 -1.40 -14.62
C GLY A 83 25.75 -0.24 -13.75
N GLU A 84 26.68 0.66 -13.44
CA GLU A 84 26.36 1.83 -12.63
C GLU A 84 25.47 2.81 -13.41
N MET A 85 24.40 3.23 -12.77
CA MET A 85 23.53 4.28 -13.28
C MET A 85 24.25 5.62 -13.15
N PRO A 86 24.21 6.50 -14.17
CA PRO A 86 24.70 7.85 -14.02
C PRO A 86 23.93 8.56 -12.90
N THR A 87 24.66 9.34 -12.10
CA THR A 87 24.02 10.20 -11.10
C THR A 87 23.14 11.22 -11.83
N PRO A 88 21.84 11.28 -11.55
CA PRO A 88 20.98 12.26 -12.21
C PRO A 88 21.35 13.68 -11.75
N GLU A 89 21.18 14.64 -12.66
CA GLU A 89 21.27 16.06 -12.30
C GLU A 89 20.04 16.40 -11.44
N PRO A 90 20.20 16.97 -10.25
CA PRO A 90 19.08 17.34 -9.39
C PRO A 90 18.16 18.35 -10.09
N SER A 91 16.87 18.23 -9.83
CA SER A 91 15.83 19.14 -10.29
C SER A 91 15.13 19.82 -9.11
N GLU A 92 14.38 20.90 -9.38
CA GLU A 92 13.44 21.44 -8.43
C GLU A 92 12.12 20.70 -8.52
N TYR A 93 11.68 20.08 -7.40
CA TYR A 93 10.37 19.46 -7.32
C TYR A 93 9.48 20.26 -6.36
N PRO A 94 8.24 20.63 -6.75
CA PRO A 94 7.39 21.48 -5.92
C PRO A 94 6.91 20.75 -4.66
N VAL A 95 6.97 21.43 -3.53
CA VAL A 95 6.36 20.95 -2.28
C VAL A 95 4.85 21.07 -2.41
N ARG A 96 4.14 19.96 -2.25
CA ARG A 96 2.68 19.90 -2.31
C ARG A 96 2.16 19.12 -1.12
N ASP A 97 1.15 19.65 -0.44
CA ASP A 97 0.50 18.96 0.66
C ASP A 97 -0.18 17.66 0.17
N VAL A 98 -0.23 16.68 1.05
CA VAL A 98 -0.92 15.42 0.78
C VAL A 98 -2.43 15.64 0.69
N ASP A 99 -3.09 14.84 -0.13
CA ASP A 99 -4.55 14.74 -0.10
C ASP A 99 -4.97 13.89 1.12
N GLU A 100 -5.24 14.56 2.25
CA GLU A 100 -5.64 13.92 3.51
C GLU A 100 -6.88 13.04 3.38
N ARG A 101 -7.70 13.25 2.34
CA ARG A 101 -8.86 12.39 2.05
C ARG A 101 -8.45 10.97 1.62
N LYS A 102 -7.18 10.76 1.30
CA LYS A 102 -6.62 9.46 0.88
C LYS A 102 -5.99 8.67 2.02
N THR A 103 -5.86 9.28 3.17
CA THR A 103 -5.30 8.65 4.37
C THR A 103 -6.29 8.69 5.53
N VAL A 104 -6.12 7.83 6.51
CA VAL A 104 -6.86 7.84 7.76
C VAL A 104 -5.88 7.76 8.93
N SER A 105 -6.11 8.56 9.97
CA SER A 105 -5.30 8.54 11.18
C SER A 105 -5.69 7.37 12.10
N PHE A 106 -4.81 7.04 13.05
CA PHE A 106 -5.14 6.07 14.09
C PHE A 106 -6.37 6.48 14.91
N GLU A 107 -6.45 7.74 15.29
CA GLU A 107 -7.54 8.27 16.10
C GLU A 107 -8.88 8.11 15.40
N GLU A 108 -8.96 8.52 14.14
CA GLU A 108 -10.17 8.40 13.33
C GLU A 108 -10.56 6.92 13.13
N LEU A 109 -9.58 6.07 12.77
CA LEU A 109 -9.84 4.65 12.55
C LEU A 109 -10.31 3.96 13.83
N ARG A 110 -9.69 4.28 14.97
CA ARG A 110 -10.10 3.77 16.27
C ARG A 110 -11.56 4.12 16.59
N GLU A 111 -11.97 5.36 16.35
CA GLU A 111 -13.36 5.78 16.55
C GLU A 111 -14.32 5.03 15.64
N LEU A 112 -13.94 4.83 14.36
CA LEU A 112 -14.75 4.06 13.41
C LEU A 112 -14.94 2.61 13.86
N VAL A 113 -13.88 1.95 14.32
CA VAL A 113 -13.93 0.58 14.83
C VAL A 113 -14.76 0.51 16.12
N GLN A 114 -14.53 1.39 17.09
CA GLN A 114 -15.23 1.39 18.37
C GLN A 114 -16.73 1.62 18.24
N ARG A 115 -17.15 2.50 17.32
CA ARG A 115 -18.59 2.71 17.07
C ARG A 115 -19.23 1.67 16.14
N GLY A 116 -18.43 0.73 15.62
CA GLY A 116 -18.91 -0.30 14.70
C GLY A 116 -19.46 0.25 13.39
N ALA A 117 -18.79 1.28 12.81
CA ALA A 117 -19.23 2.00 11.62
C ALA A 117 -19.65 1.07 10.48
N GLU A 118 -20.92 1.17 10.06
CA GLU A 118 -21.49 0.30 9.02
C GLU A 118 -21.27 0.83 7.61
N ASP A 119 -20.94 2.10 7.47
CA ASP A 119 -20.61 2.81 6.20
C ASP A 119 -19.17 2.63 5.74
N VAL A 120 -18.36 1.92 6.54
CA VAL A 120 -16.95 1.65 6.29
C VAL A 120 -16.68 0.14 6.25
N GLN A 121 -15.73 -0.27 5.40
CA GLN A 121 -15.23 -1.63 5.35
C GLN A 121 -13.70 -1.60 5.39
N ILE A 122 -13.11 -2.33 6.32
CA ILE A 122 -11.66 -2.44 6.47
C ILE A 122 -11.18 -3.66 5.71
N LEU A 123 -10.20 -3.47 4.82
CA LEU A 123 -9.59 -4.54 4.03
C LEU A 123 -8.12 -4.64 4.42
N ASP A 124 -7.68 -5.82 4.82
CA ASP A 124 -6.33 -6.09 5.32
C ASP A 124 -5.56 -6.98 4.34
N ALA A 125 -4.44 -6.46 3.81
CA ALA A 125 -3.61 -7.15 2.81
C ALA A 125 -2.47 -8.00 3.43
N ARG A 126 -2.48 -8.27 4.75
CA ARG A 126 -1.50 -9.16 5.40
C ARG A 126 -1.72 -10.62 5.01
N VAL A 127 -0.70 -11.43 5.25
CA VAL A 127 -0.80 -12.89 5.12
C VAL A 127 -1.84 -13.45 6.09
N PRO A 128 -2.62 -14.49 5.67
CA PRO A 128 -3.74 -15.00 6.47
C PRO A 128 -3.37 -15.40 7.89
N GLY A 129 -2.26 -16.10 8.09
CA GLY A 129 -1.90 -16.59 9.42
C GLY A 129 -1.66 -15.48 10.45
N ARG A 130 -1.11 -14.32 10.04
CA ARG A 130 -0.98 -13.15 10.92
C ARG A 130 -2.31 -12.44 11.14
N PHE A 131 -3.16 -12.42 10.12
CA PHE A 131 -4.49 -11.84 10.22
C PHE A 131 -5.36 -12.64 11.21
N THR A 132 -5.40 -13.96 11.09
CA THR A 132 -6.18 -14.83 12.00
C THR A 132 -5.58 -14.94 13.41
N GLY A 133 -4.31 -14.62 13.58
CA GLY A 133 -3.59 -14.82 14.83
C GLY A 133 -2.90 -16.20 14.97
N ALA A 134 -2.97 -17.04 13.92
CA ALA A 134 -2.34 -18.36 13.91
C ALA A 134 -0.80 -18.29 13.80
N ASP A 135 -0.29 -17.26 13.11
CA ASP A 135 1.15 -17.02 12.95
C ASP A 135 1.57 -15.78 13.76
N GLU A 136 2.79 -15.79 14.28
CA GLU A 136 3.39 -14.66 14.98
C GLU A 136 3.72 -13.51 14.01
N GLU A 137 3.65 -12.28 14.51
CA GLU A 137 4.15 -11.12 13.78
C GLU A 137 5.69 -11.16 13.66
N ALA A 138 6.20 -10.51 12.58
CA ALA A 138 7.65 -10.40 12.40
C ALA A 138 8.34 -9.63 13.54
N ASN A 139 7.62 -8.69 14.16
CA ASN A 139 8.02 -8.02 15.38
C ASN A 139 7.32 -8.71 16.56
N PRO A 140 8.04 -9.46 17.41
CA PRO A 140 7.44 -10.24 18.52
C PRO A 140 6.83 -9.36 19.63
N ALA A 141 7.05 -8.04 19.59
CA ALA A 141 6.39 -7.10 20.50
C ALA A 141 4.94 -6.78 20.10
N LEU A 142 4.51 -7.19 18.89
CA LEU A 142 3.17 -6.97 18.38
C LEU A 142 2.35 -8.26 18.50
N SER A 143 1.09 -8.11 18.91
CA SER A 143 0.12 -9.22 18.83
C SER A 143 -0.31 -9.45 17.39
N SER A 144 -0.51 -10.70 17.00
CA SER A 144 -1.21 -11.08 15.78
C SER A 144 -2.73 -10.97 15.97
N GLY A 145 -3.49 -11.10 14.90
CA GLY A 145 -4.93 -10.90 14.87
C GLY A 145 -5.31 -9.80 13.90
N HIS A 146 -6.53 -9.28 13.98
CA HIS A 146 -7.07 -8.29 13.04
C HIS A 146 -7.98 -7.26 13.72
N MET A 147 -8.27 -6.18 13.02
CA MET A 147 -9.29 -5.21 13.45
C MET A 147 -10.68 -5.83 13.35
N PRO A 148 -11.59 -5.58 14.31
CA PRO A 148 -12.96 -6.08 14.26
C PRO A 148 -13.63 -5.83 12.92
N LYS A 149 -14.33 -6.85 12.40
CA LYS A 149 -15.07 -6.82 11.12
C LYS A 149 -14.20 -6.54 9.87
N SER A 150 -12.88 -6.60 9.94
CA SER A 150 -12.03 -6.48 8.76
C SER A 150 -12.08 -7.74 7.90
N ILE A 151 -11.81 -7.57 6.61
CA ILE A 151 -11.74 -8.65 5.64
C ILE A 151 -10.29 -8.83 5.21
N ASN A 152 -9.79 -10.06 5.22
CA ASN A 152 -8.46 -10.36 4.73
C ASN A 152 -8.46 -10.53 3.20
N ILE A 153 -7.63 -9.73 2.53
CA ILE A 153 -7.36 -9.82 1.10
C ILE A 153 -5.85 -9.78 0.91
N PRO A 154 -5.16 -10.90 1.11
CA PRO A 154 -3.71 -10.94 1.07
C PRO A 154 -3.16 -10.62 -0.32
N LEU A 155 -1.98 -9.97 -0.38
CA LEU A 155 -1.33 -9.63 -1.65
C LEU A 155 -1.27 -10.82 -2.61
N ALA A 156 -0.93 -12.00 -2.11
CA ALA A 156 -0.81 -13.21 -2.93
C ALA A 156 -2.11 -13.59 -3.67
N SER A 157 -3.29 -13.25 -3.14
CA SER A 157 -4.57 -13.50 -3.83
C SER A 157 -4.82 -12.58 -5.02
N MET A 158 -4.09 -11.48 -5.12
CA MET A 158 -4.19 -10.50 -6.21
C MET A 158 -3.15 -10.75 -7.32
N LEU A 159 -2.26 -11.72 -7.12
CA LEU A 159 -1.18 -12.02 -8.05
C LEU A 159 -1.38 -13.38 -8.72
N ASP A 160 -0.98 -13.47 -9.97
CA ASP A 160 -0.84 -14.74 -10.67
C ASP A 160 0.29 -15.56 -10.03
N THR A 161 0.03 -16.83 -9.77
CA THR A 161 0.93 -17.69 -9.00
C THR A 161 2.23 -18.02 -9.75
N GLU A 162 2.21 -18.01 -11.08
CA GLU A 162 3.36 -18.34 -11.91
C GLU A 162 4.18 -17.09 -12.24
N SER A 163 3.54 -16.09 -12.79
CA SER A 163 4.21 -14.85 -13.22
C SER A 163 4.48 -13.87 -12.08
N GLN A 164 3.77 -14.00 -10.95
CA GLN A 164 3.78 -13.04 -9.84
C GLN A 164 3.40 -11.62 -10.27
N SER A 165 2.66 -11.49 -11.35
CA SER A 165 2.06 -10.22 -11.80
C SER A 165 0.66 -10.04 -11.27
N MET A 166 0.18 -8.80 -11.20
CA MET A 166 -1.21 -8.52 -10.81
C MET A 166 -2.17 -9.20 -11.77
N LEU A 167 -3.18 -9.85 -11.24
CA LEU A 167 -4.22 -10.55 -11.99
C LEU A 167 -4.99 -9.60 -12.94
N PRO A 168 -5.49 -10.10 -14.06
CA PRO A 168 -6.38 -9.35 -14.95
C PRO A 168 -7.62 -8.81 -14.23
N ALA A 169 -8.10 -7.65 -14.64
CA ALA A 169 -9.24 -6.94 -14.03
C ALA A 169 -10.47 -7.84 -13.78
N ILE A 170 -10.78 -8.76 -14.71
CA ILE A 170 -11.94 -9.64 -14.57
C ILE A 170 -11.77 -10.65 -13.43
N GLN A 171 -10.55 -11.16 -13.22
CA GLN A 171 -10.23 -12.08 -12.12
C GLN A 171 -10.23 -11.35 -10.78
N LEU A 172 -9.65 -10.15 -10.73
CA LEU A 172 -9.71 -9.28 -9.54
C LEU A 172 -11.16 -8.97 -9.15
N LYS A 173 -12.04 -8.67 -10.11
CA LYS A 173 -13.49 -8.47 -9.85
C LYS A 173 -14.13 -9.69 -9.17
N GLY A 174 -13.87 -10.87 -9.72
CA GLY A 174 -14.38 -12.12 -9.15
C GLY A 174 -13.89 -12.38 -7.75
N MET A 175 -12.61 -12.13 -7.51
CA MET A 175 -11.98 -12.29 -6.20
C MET A 175 -12.58 -11.30 -5.17
N PHE A 176 -12.70 -10.01 -5.50
CA PHE A 176 -13.29 -9.02 -4.58
C PHE A 176 -14.76 -9.31 -4.27
N ALA A 177 -15.53 -9.74 -5.27
CA ALA A 177 -16.92 -10.14 -5.05
C ALA A 177 -17.01 -11.36 -4.13
N ALA A 178 -16.17 -12.38 -4.34
CA ALA A 178 -16.13 -13.58 -3.51
C ALA A 178 -15.67 -13.28 -2.07
N ALA A 179 -14.77 -12.30 -1.89
CA ALA A 179 -14.32 -11.85 -0.58
C ALA A 179 -15.36 -10.98 0.17
N GLY A 180 -16.49 -10.63 -0.45
CA GLY A 180 -17.53 -9.81 0.17
C GLY A 180 -17.20 -8.32 0.24
N VAL A 181 -16.40 -7.81 -0.71
CA VAL A 181 -16.13 -6.36 -0.80
C VAL A 181 -17.41 -5.64 -1.21
N ASP A 182 -17.92 -4.79 -0.33
CA ASP A 182 -19.16 -4.04 -0.50
C ASP A 182 -18.89 -2.70 -1.22
N THR A 183 -19.33 -2.58 -2.45
CA THR A 183 -19.08 -1.41 -3.31
C THR A 183 -19.80 -0.14 -2.87
N SER A 184 -20.70 -0.21 -1.89
CA SER A 184 -21.43 0.94 -1.34
C SER A 184 -20.69 1.63 -0.18
N LYS A 185 -19.70 0.95 0.43
CA LYS A 185 -19.00 1.43 1.62
C LYS A 185 -17.67 2.09 1.29
N THR A 186 -17.27 3.06 2.09
CA THR A 186 -15.88 3.57 2.09
C THR A 186 -14.93 2.46 2.49
N LYS A 187 -13.80 2.32 1.78
CA LYS A 187 -12.76 1.35 2.11
C LYS A 187 -11.64 1.99 2.92
N ILE A 188 -11.26 1.34 4.00
CA ILE A 188 -10.00 1.60 4.68
C ILE A 188 -9.08 0.41 4.42
N LEU A 189 -7.94 0.69 3.80
CA LEU A 189 -6.98 -0.31 3.39
C LEU A 189 -5.82 -0.33 4.38
N THR A 190 -5.45 -1.50 4.83
CA THR A 190 -4.37 -1.70 5.79
C THR A 190 -3.52 -2.92 5.42
N CYS A 191 -2.34 -3.00 5.99
CA CYS A 191 -1.52 -4.21 5.97
C CYS A 191 -0.58 -4.21 7.19
N ASN A 192 0.69 -4.60 7.04
CA ASN A 192 1.65 -4.46 8.12
C ASN A 192 2.20 -3.02 8.28
N SER A 193 2.49 -2.33 7.16
CA SER A 193 3.17 -1.01 7.13
C SER A 193 2.75 -0.13 5.96
N GLY A 194 1.52 -0.28 5.46
CA GLY A 194 0.97 0.51 4.35
C GLY A 194 1.47 0.11 2.95
N VAL A 195 2.43 -0.81 2.83
CA VAL A 195 3.04 -1.18 1.54
C VAL A 195 2.07 -2.00 0.68
N THR A 196 1.65 -3.16 1.15
CA THR A 196 0.72 -4.03 0.38
C THR A 196 -0.71 -3.52 0.39
N ALA A 197 -1.07 -2.61 1.30
CA ALA A 197 -2.31 -1.85 1.25
C ALA A 197 -2.41 -0.97 -0.02
N ALA A 198 -1.29 -0.40 -0.47
CA ALA A 198 -1.24 0.34 -1.73
C ALA A 198 -1.36 -0.58 -2.97
N ALA A 199 -0.88 -1.82 -2.89
CA ALA A 199 -1.14 -2.82 -3.94
C ALA A 199 -2.63 -3.18 -4.01
N LEU A 200 -3.29 -3.30 -2.85
CA LEU A 200 -4.74 -3.53 -2.76
C LEU A 200 -5.53 -2.35 -3.33
N ASP A 201 -5.13 -1.08 -3.04
CA ASP A 201 -5.74 0.11 -3.66
C ASP A 201 -5.61 0.09 -5.19
N MET A 202 -4.42 -0.27 -5.69
CA MET A 202 -4.17 -0.41 -7.12
C MET A 202 -5.06 -1.51 -7.74
N ALA A 203 -5.14 -2.69 -7.13
CA ALA A 203 -5.96 -3.79 -7.62
C ALA A 203 -7.46 -3.43 -7.68
N LEU A 204 -7.98 -2.74 -6.65
CA LEU A 204 -9.34 -2.21 -6.65
C LEU A 204 -9.56 -1.19 -7.76
N SER A 205 -8.58 -0.33 -8.03
CA SER A 205 -8.63 0.66 -9.11
C SER A 205 -8.63 0.00 -10.49
N GLU A 206 -7.66 -0.88 -10.74
CA GLU A 206 -7.50 -1.58 -12.04
C GLU A 206 -8.68 -2.49 -12.36
N SER A 207 -9.23 -3.15 -11.36
CA SER A 207 -10.42 -3.99 -11.52
C SER A 207 -11.66 -3.19 -11.90
N GLN A 208 -11.74 -1.89 -11.59
CA GLN A 208 -12.95 -1.07 -11.68
C GLN A 208 -14.17 -1.71 -10.99
N TYR A 209 -13.91 -2.59 -10.00
CA TYR A 209 -14.96 -3.26 -9.24
C TYR A 209 -15.65 -2.31 -8.29
N ASP A 210 -14.86 -1.47 -7.62
CA ASP A 210 -15.30 -0.54 -6.59
C ASP A 210 -14.89 0.90 -6.95
N ARG A 211 -15.85 1.80 -6.95
CA ARG A 211 -15.66 3.25 -7.17
C ARG A 211 -15.87 4.07 -5.92
N SER A 212 -16.05 3.43 -4.77
CA SER A 212 -16.18 4.11 -3.48
C SER A 212 -14.90 4.83 -3.09
N THR A 213 -14.98 5.68 -2.09
CA THR A 213 -13.80 6.31 -1.50
C THR A 213 -12.90 5.25 -0.88
N ARG A 214 -11.60 5.33 -1.18
CA ARG A 214 -10.57 4.49 -0.59
C ARG A 214 -9.54 5.33 0.13
N ARG A 215 -9.17 4.90 1.33
CA ARG A 215 -8.21 5.55 2.20
C ARG A 215 -7.23 4.52 2.74
N ILE A 216 -5.96 4.83 2.80
CA ILE A 216 -4.96 3.95 3.41
C ILE A 216 -4.69 4.39 4.84
N TYR A 217 -4.76 3.43 5.77
CA TYR A 217 -4.23 3.58 7.11
C TYR A 217 -2.71 3.37 7.06
N ASP A 218 -1.98 4.49 7.08
CA ASP A 218 -0.54 4.50 6.80
C ASP A 218 0.27 3.71 7.85
N GLY A 219 0.01 3.93 9.14
CA GLY A 219 0.65 3.19 10.24
C GLY A 219 0.32 1.71 10.27
N SER A 220 -0.79 1.31 9.65
CA SER A 220 -1.19 -0.09 9.46
C SER A 220 -1.13 -0.91 10.75
N TRP A 221 -0.88 -2.21 10.66
CA TRP A 221 -0.83 -3.10 11.81
C TRP A 221 0.31 -2.76 12.78
N SER A 222 1.43 -2.27 12.25
CA SER A 222 2.57 -1.87 13.09
C SER A 222 2.23 -0.77 14.10
N GLU A 223 1.40 0.19 13.72
CA GLU A 223 0.87 1.20 14.62
C GLU A 223 -0.32 0.67 15.42
N TRP A 224 -1.27 -0.01 14.74
CA TRP A 224 -2.51 -0.47 15.36
C TRP A 224 -2.25 -1.41 16.53
N ALA A 225 -1.48 -2.49 16.33
CA ALA A 225 -1.22 -3.48 17.38
C ALA A 225 -0.47 -2.90 18.57
N GLN A 226 0.41 -1.91 18.33
CA GLN A 226 1.13 -1.23 19.41
C GLN A 226 0.22 -0.31 20.23
N ARG A 227 -0.67 0.45 19.57
CA ARG A 227 -1.48 1.50 20.24
C ARG A 227 -2.82 0.98 20.73
N ALA A 228 -3.44 0.04 20.04
CA ALA A 228 -4.71 -0.54 20.43
C ALA A 228 -4.59 -1.39 21.70
N GLY A 229 -3.49 -2.15 21.83
CA GLY A 229 -3.26 -3.07 22.93
C GLY A 229 -4.25 -4.25 22.90
N PRO A 230 -3.92 -5.38 23.52
CA PRO A 230 -4.72 -6.61 23.43
C PRO A 230 -6.02 -6.56 24.23
N SER A 231 -6.18 -5.60 25.15
CA SER A 231 -7.29 -5.64 26.15
C SER A 231 -8.49 -4.76 25.79
N ASN A 232 -8.51 -4.07 24.66
CA ASN A 232 -9.49 -3.01 24.37
C ASN A 232 -10.59 -3.42 23.39
N GLY A 233 -10.69 -4.70 23.00
CA GLY A 233 -11.64 -5.16 22.00
C GLY A 233 -11.40 -4.58 20.59
N LEU A 234 -10.19 -4.11 20.35
CA LEU A 234 -9.76 -3.54 19.06
C LEU A 234 -8.93 -4.52 18.22
N ILE A 235 -8.64 -5.68 18.78
CA ILE A 235 -7.94 -6.79 18.11
C ILE A 235 -8.75 -8.06 18.36
N GLU A 236 -9.07 -8.77 17.29
CA GLU A 236 -9.71 -10.08 17.28
C GLU A 236 -8.76 -11.13 16.70
N SER A 237 -9.01 -12.39 17.02
CA SER A 237 -8.31 -13.56 16.46
C SER A 237 -9.35 -14.64 16.17
N ASP A 238 -9.17 -15.42 15.10
CA ASP A 238 -10.06 -16.52 14.70
C ASP A 238 -9.71 -17.83 15.44
#